data_54bca02987de95f234c4f10850bf4b43
#
_entry.id   54bca02987de95f234c4f10850bf4b43
#
_cell.length_a   1.000
_cell.length_b   1.000
_cell.length_c   1.000
_cell.angle_alpha   90.00
_cell.angle_beta   90.00
_cell.angle_gamma   90.00
#
_symmetry.space_group_name_H-M   'P 1'
#
loop_
_entity.id
_entity.type
_entity.pdbx_description
1 polymer ?
#
loop_
_entity_poly.entity_id
_entity_poly.type
_entity_poly.pdbx_seq_one_letter_code
_entity_poly.pdbx_strand_id
1 'polypeptide(L)'
;MGHRKHSSPRRGSLAFIPRARRKRLIARVRTWPSTSSDKPTLLGVPTFKAGSIHVITLDDREKTPNFGKPLFNASTVLATVPITIIGFRAYSHGYDGMQPFTDVFVENLPKELERKFKINAKDSEKKIKHVIDNISKVKQVSALISVKPEDAGLSQKKPFVFEIEIGGGDIKAQVEYAKSMLGKSIKASDVLKAGMMVDAIAVTKGKGFEGPVTRMGVKRKQHKSRKSVRAVGVLNPWHPSTIMYTVPRAGQMGFHQRMDKNKRILAIANARDHPITPAGDFLHFGKVESDYLIVKGSVPGPIKRLVTLKLPSRPVKVKAEPPKILQISTVLAR
;
A
#
# COMPACT_ATOMS: atom_id res chain seq x y z
N MET A 1 -19.62 34.73 -30.09
CA MET A 1 -19.22 33.63 -29.19
C MET A 1 -19.81 33.91 -27.83
N GLY A 2 -20.62 32.97 -27.29
CA GLY A 2 -21.24 33.15 -25.98
C GLY A 2 -20.18 33.20 -24.88
N HIS A 3 -20.27 34.19 -24.01
CA HIS A 3 -19.42 34.31 -22.83
C HIS A 3 -19.80 33.22 -21.82
N ARG A 4 -18.85 32.41 -21.42
CA ARG A 4 -19.06 31.36 -20.42
C ARG A 4 -19.19 32.00 -19.04
N LYS A 5 -20.35 31.90 -18.39
CA LYS A 5 -20.56 32.44 -17.02
C LYS A 5 -19.62 31.85 -15.97
N HIS A 6 -19.21 30.59 -16.15
CA HIS A 6 -18.30 29.90 -15.23
C HIS A 6 -17.10 29.34 -15.98
N SER A 7 -15.93 29.35 -15.34
CA SER A 7 -14.73 28.72 -15.88
C SER A 7 -14.87 27.20 -15.93
N SER A 8 -14.27 26.58 -16.93
CA SER A 8 -14.20 25.12 -17.01
C SER A 8 -13.45 24.54 -15.81
N PRO A 9 -13.87 23.38 -15.28
CA PRO A 9 -13.08 22.66 -14.29
C PRO A 9 -11.66 22.42 -14.80
N ARG A 10 -10.70 22.52 -13.89
CA ARG A 10 -9.30 22.25 -14.20
C ARG A 10 -9.11 20.81 -14.67
N ARG A 11 -8.26 20.60 -15.68
CA ARG A 11 -7.84 19.28 -16.14
C ARG A 11 -6.52 18.89 -15.46
N GLY A 12 -6.49 17.67 -14.89
CA GLY A 12 -5.39 17.16 -14.10
C GLY A 12 -5.33 17.78 -12.70
N SER A 13 -5.29 16.95 -11.67
CA SER A 13 -5.20 17.41 -10.28
C SER A 13 -3.82 18.02 -9.98
N LEU A 14 -3.78 19.19 -9.33
CA LEU A 14 -2.56 19.81 -8.83
C LEU A 14 -2.04 19.15 -7.55
N ALA A 15 -2.91 18.46 -6.80
CA ALA A 15 -2.52 17.76 -5.57
C ALA A 15 -1.52 16.61 -5.80
N PHE A 16 -1.40 16.14 -7.05
CA PHE A 16 -0.48 15.07 -7.45
C PHE A 16 0.69 15.57 -8.29
N ILE A 17 1.12 16.81 -8.10
CA ILE A 17 2.30 17.39 -8.73
C ILE A 17 3.41 17.53 -7.67
N PRO A 18 4.68 17.26 -8.03
CA PRO A 18 5.19 16.75 -9.30
C PRO A 18 4.88 15.26 -9.52
N ARG A 19 4.51 14.88 -10.75
CA ARG A 19 4.25 13.49 -11.16
C ARG A 19 5.56 12.80 -11.56
N ALA A 20 6.44 12.62 -10.58
CA ALA A 20 7.74 12.00 -10.80
C ALA A 20 7.65 10.46 -10.77
N ARG A 21 8.54 9.80 -11.52
CA ARG A 21 8.73 8.35 -11.47
C ARG A 21 9.34 7.96 -10.13
N ARG A 22 8.79 6.95 -9.47
CA ARG A 22 9.33 6.43 -8.22
C ARG A 22 10.68 5.72 -8.45
N LYS A 23 11.64 5.90 -7.53
CA LYS A 23 12.96 5.26 -7.64
C LYS A 23 12.93 3.78 -7.25
N ARG A 24 12.05 3.36 -6.31
CA ARG A 24 11.99 2.01 -5.76
C ARG A 24 10.60 1.40 -5.97
N LEU A 25 10.53 0.07 -6.08
CA LEU A 25 9.28 -0.70 -6.17
C LEU A 25 8.49 -0.70 -4.86
N ILE A 26 9.19 -0.67 -3.73
CA ILE A 26 8.59 -0.62 -2.40
C ILE A 26 8.06 0.80 -2.17
N ALA A 27 6.80 0.92 -1.80
CA ALA A 27 6.21 2.18 -1.43
C ALA A 27 6.65 2.56 0.00
N ARG A 28 7.15 3.77 0.18
CA ARG A 28 7.51 4.29 1.52
C ARG A 28 6.25 4.81 2.21
N VAL A 29 5.92 4.25 3.35
CA VAL A 29 4.88 4.80 4.22
C VAL A 29 5.51 5.96 5.01
N ARG A 30 4.93 7.17 4.90
CA ARG A 30 5.46 8.37 5.57
C ARG A 30 4.72 8.67 6.87
N THR A 31 3.47 8.26 6.95
CA THR A 31 2.60 8.59 8.07
C THR A 31 1.85 7.34 8.49
N TRP A 32 2.01 6.98 9.71
CA TRP A 32 1.30 5.89 10.34
C TRP A 32 0.16 6.44 11.21
N PRO A 33 -0.91 5.68 11.46
CA PRO A 33 -1.97 6.10 12.37
C PRO A 33 -1.48 6.02 13.81
N SER A 34 -1.88 6.97 14.65
CA SER A 34 -1.82 6.81 16.09
C SER A 34 -2.92 5.84 16.53
N THR A 35 -2.56 4.85 17.31
CA THR A 35 -3.49 3.84 17.84
C THR A 35 -3.55 3.99 19.34
N SER A 36 -4.75 4.08 19.88
CA SER A 36 -5.02 4.16 21.32
C SER A 36 -5.16 2.78 21.99
N SER A 37 -4.67 1.71 21.36
CA SER A 37 -4.69 0.37 21.96
C SER A 37 -3.59 0.24 23.02
N ASP A 38 -3.89 -0.40 24.14
CA ASP A 38 -2.92 -0.64 25.21
C ASP A 38 -1.85 -1.67 24.83
N LYS A 39 -2.16 -2.54 23.87
CA LYS A 39 -1.23 -3.58 23.40
C LYS A 39 -0.48 -3.12 22.15
N PRO A 40 0.85 -3.23 22.11
CA PRO A 40 1.64 -2.92 20.94
C PRO A 40 1.36 -3.92 19.81
N THR A 41 1.19 -3.40 18.60
CA THR A 41 0.94 -4.18 17.38
C THR A 41 1.63 -3.55 16.17
N LEU A 42 1.86 -4.36 15.11
CA LEU A 42 2.29 -3.82 13.82
C LEU A 42 1.16 -3.03 13.16
N LEU A 43 1.48 -1.85 12.66
CA LEU A 43 0.49 -0.96 12.01
C LEU A 43 0.26 -1.26 10.53
N GLY A 44 0.87 -2.31 9.99
CA GLY A 44 0.69 -2.68 8.60
C GLY A 44 1.19 -4.06 8.24
N VAL A 45 0.77 -4.53 7.07
CA VAL A 45 1.09 -5.85 6.53
C VAL A 45 1.42 -5.71 5.03
N PRO A 46 2.54 -6.28 4.55
CA PRO A 46 2.83 -6.40 3.13
C PRO A 46 2.05 -7.55 2.50
N THR A 47 1.60 -7.34 1.28
CA THR A 47 0.85 -8.31 0.49
C THR A 47 1.26 -8.22 -0.98
N PHE A 48 0.95 -9.25 -1.77
CA PHE A 48 1.17 -9.25 -3.22
C PHE A 48 -0.16 -9.26 -3.97
N LYS A 49 -0.34 -8.39 -4.94
CA LYS A 49 -1.55 -8.34 -5.73
C LYS A 49 -1.62 -9.53 -6.67
N ALA A 50 -2.59 -10.43 -6.43
CA ALA A 50 -2.81 -11.62 -7.27
C ALA A 50 -3.74 -11.33 -8.44
N GLY A 51 -4.94 -10.83 -8.19
CA GLY A 51 -5.91 -10.58 -9.23
C GLY A 51 -7.15 -9.88 -8.73
N SER A 52 -8.18 -9.83 -9.57
CA SER A 52 -9.49 -9.28 -9.23
C SER A 52 -10.54 -10.36 -9.40
N ILE A 53 -11.51 -10.37 -8.51
CA ILE A 53 -12.65 -11.29 -8.51
C ILE A 53 -13.92 -10.51 -8.20
N HIS A 54 -15.05 -11.19 -8.39
CA HIS A 54 -16.36 -10.69 -7.96
C HIS A 54 -16.82 -11.44 -6.71
N VAL A 55 -17.34 -10.70 -5.74
CA VAL A 55 -17.86 -11.24 -4.49
C VAL A 55 -19.25 -10.69 -4.26
N ILE A 56 -20.21 -11.57 -4.01
CA ILE A 56 -21.57 -11.19 -3.63
C ILE A 56 -21.65 -11.22 -2.11
N THR A 57 -21.96 -10.07 -1.52
CA THR A 57 -22.13 -9.92 -0.07
C THR A 57 -23.52 -9.37 0.24
N LEU A 58 -24.02 -9.61 1.43
CA LEU A 58 -25.17 -8.84 1.92
C LEU A 58 -24.73 -7.43 2.29
N ASP A 59 -25.56 -6.43 1.90
CA ASP A 59 -25.29 -5.04 2.30
C ASP A 59 -25.63 -4.85 3.78
N ASP A 60 -24.63 -4.57 4.58
CA ASP A 60 -24.70 -4.35 6.03
C ASP A 60 -24.89 -2.88 6.42
N ARG A 61 -25.06 -1.98 5.46
CA ARG A 61 -25.22 -0.54 5.68
C ARG A 61 -26.69 -0.19 5.92
N GLU A 62 -27.07 0.02 7.16
CA GLU A 62 -28.46 0.26 7.59
C GLU A 62 -29.15 1.45 6.90
N LYS A 63 -28.40 2.49 6.53
CA LYS A 63 -28.97 3.71 5.94
C LYS A 63 -28.92 3.71 4.41
N THR A 64 -28.91 2.55 3.77
CA THR A 64 -28.92 2.45 2.30
C THR A 64 -30.16 1.73 1.80
N PRO A 65 -30.67 2.04 0.60
CA PRO A 65 -31.81 1.37 0.00
C PRO A 65 -31.59 -0.14 -0.26
N ASN A 66 -30.34 -0.57 -0.23
CA ASN A 66 -29.93 -1.95 -0.46
C ASN A 66 -29.65 -2.74 0.82
N PHE A 67 -29.96 -2.18 2.00
CA PHE A 67 -29.75 -2.87 3.26
C PHE A 67 -30.39 -4.27 3.26
N GLY A 68 -29.63 -5.30 3.64
CA GLY A 68 -30.05 -6.68 3.66
C GLY A 68 -30.19 -7.36 2.30
N LYS A 69 -29.96 -6.65 1.18
CA LYS A 69 -30.00 -7.23 -0.17
C LYS A 69 -28.62 -7.69 -0.63
N PRO A 70 -28.55 -8.69 -1.55
CA PRO A 70 -27.30 -9.09 -2.17
C PRO A 70 -26.66 -7.93 -2.95
N LEU A 71 -25.40 -7.66 -2.68
CA LEU A 71 -24.62 -6.61 -3.33
C LEU A 71 -23.43 -7.24 -4.04
N PHE A 72 -23.33 -6.97 -5.33
CA PHE A 72 -22.19 -7.37 -6.16
C PHE A 72 -21.00 -6.41 -5.94
N ASN A 73 -19.87 -6.95 -5.50
CA ASN A 73 -18.68 -6.19 -5.22
C ASN A 73 -17.52 -6.67 -6.09
N ALA A 74 -16.96 -5.78 -6.91
CA ALA A 74 -15.65 -5.99 -7.47
C ALA A 74 -14.61 -5.98 -6.33
N SER A 75 -13.77 -6.99 -6.28
CA SER A 75 -12.83 -7.18 -5.18
C SER A 75 -11.45 -7.56 -5.69
N THR A 76 -10.43 -7.28 -4.91
CA THR A 76 -9.03 -7.62 -5.24
C THR A 76 -8.54 -8.69 -4.29
N VAL A 77 -7.93 -9.74 -4.84
CA VAL A 77 -7.22 -10.77 -4.08
C VAL A 77 -5.79 -10.35 -3.88
N LEU A 78 -5.35 -10.39 -2.63
CA LEU A 78 -3.99 -10.09 -2.20
C LEU A 78 -3.42 -11.34 -1.54
N ALA A 79 -2.38 -11.93 -2.13
CA ALA A 79 -1.64 -13.03 -1.52
C ALA A 79 -0.80 -12.49 -0.34
N THR A 80 -0.87 -13.15 0.78
CA THR A 80 -0.13 -12.81 2.00
C THR A 80 0.88 -13.89 2.31
N VAL A 81 2.02 -13.47 2.78
CA VAL A 81 3.10 -14.37 3.19
C VAL A 81 3.52 -14.05 4.62
N PRO A 82 4.07 -15.01 5.35
CA PRO A 82 4.63 -14.75 6.66
C PRO A 82 5.67 -13.63 6.60
N ILE A 83 5.61 -12.72 7.55
CA ILE A 83 6.50 -11.56 7.67
C ILE A 83 7.58 -11.91 8.69
N THR A 84 8.83 -11.97 8.28
CA THR A 84 9.93 -12.21 9.22
C THR A 84 10.44 -10.88 9.75
N ILE A 85 10.50 -10.71 11.07
CA ILE A 85 11.11 -9.54 11.71
C ILE A 85 12.60 -9.77 11.85
N ILE A 86 13.39 -9.01 11.08
CA ILE A 86 14.84 -9.11 11.04
C ILE A 86 15.54 -8.15 12.01
N GLY A 87 14.79 -7.19 12.55
CA GLY A 87 15.31 -6.20 13.46
C GLY A 87 14.27 -5.14 13.80
N PHE A 88 14.67 -4.16 14.56
CA PHE A 88 13.89 -2.95 14.80
C PHE A 88 14.79 -1.71 14.78
N ARG A 89 14.19 -0.59 14.53
CA ARG A 89 14.81 0.73 14.50
C ARG A 89 14.11 1.66 15.47
N ALA A 90 14.87 2.23 16.38
CA ALA A 90 14.42 3.29 17.25
C ALA A 90 14.68 4.64 16.58
N TYR A 91 13.72 5.56 16.68
CA TYR A 91 13.82 6.92 16.18
C TYR A 91 13.79 7.91 17.33
N SER A 92 14.66 8.92 17.27
CA SER A 92 14.63 10.08 18.17
C SER A 92 14.22 11.34 17.40
N HIS A 93 13.76 12.35 18.09
CA HIS A 93 13.47 13.65 17.51
C HIS A 93 14.71 14.54 17.63
N GLY A 94 15.34 14.84 16.50
CA GLY A 94 16.45 15.80 16.41
C GLY A 94 16.00 17.15 15.88
N TYR A 95 16.95 18.06 15.66
CA TYR A 95 16.70 19.41 15.13
C TYR A 95 15.97 19.37 13.77
N ASP A 96 16.40 18.47 12.89
CA ASP A 96 15.83 18.32 11.53
C ASP A 96 14.65 17.35 11.45
N GLY A 97 14.04 16.97 12.58
CA GLY A 97 12.93 16.03 12.65
C GLY A 97 13.32 14.64 13.15
N MET A 98 12.60 13.62 12.71
CA MET A 98 12.81 12.24 13.15
C MET A 98 14.07 11.65 12.54
N GLN A 99 15.03 11.27 13.39
CA GLN A 99 16.31 10.68 13.01
C GLN A 99 16.44 9.26 13.58
N PRO A 100 17.07 8.31 12.85
CA PRO A 100 17.36 7.00 13.38
C PRO A 100 18.35 7.11 14.55
N PHE A 101 17.96 6.56 15.70
CA PHE A 101 18.77 6.54 16.90
C PHE A 101 19.66 5.29 16.93
N THR A 102 19.04 4.11 16.81
CA THR A 102 19.76 2.82 16.83
C THR A 102 19.00 1.80 16.00
N ASP A 103 19.77 0.97 15.28
CA ASP A 103 19.29 -0.20 14.54
C ASP A 103 19.74 -1.47 15.26
N VAL A 104 18.79 -2.31 15.62
CA VAL A 104 19.02 -3.63 16.21
C VAL A 104 18.64 -4.69 15.22
N PHE A 105 19.51 -5.65 14.95
CA PHE A 105 19.25 -6.77 14.04
C PHE A 105 19.37 -8.10 14.79
N VAL A 106 18.71 -9.12 14.27
CA VAL A 106 18.85 -10.49 14.73
C VAL A 106 20.25 -11.01 14.36
N GLU A 107 20.90 -11.75 15.25
CA GLU A 107 22.25 -12.27 15.02
C GLU A 107 22.27 -13.29 13.88
N ASN A 108 21.28 -14.20 13.87
CA ASN A 108 21.14 -15.22 12.84
C ASN A 108 20.20 -14.74 11.73
N LEU A 109 20.73 -13.97 10.79
CA LEU A 109 19.97 -13.47 9.65
C LEU A 109 19.76 -14.59 8.61
N PRO A 110 18.57 -14.66 7.97
CA PRO A 110 18.33 -15.55 6.84
C PRO A 110 19.31 -15.31 5.70
N LYS A 111 19.89 -16.38 5.13
CA LYS A 111 20.89 -16.32 4.04
C LYS A 111 20.39 -15.54 2.81
N GLU A 112 19.09 -15.56 2.55
CA GLU A 112 18.50 -14.81 1.41
C GLU A 112 18.68 -13.29 1.54
N LEU A 113 18.86 -12.76 2.76
CA LEU A 113 19.11 -11.34 2.98
C LEU A 113 20.47 -10.89 2.47
N GLU A 114 21.46 -11.78 2.40
CA GLU A 114 22.78 -11.49 1.84
C GLU A 114 22.69 -11.00 0.39
N ARG A 115 21.66 -11.43 -0.34
CA ARG A 115 21.35 -10.93 -1.70
C ARG A 115 20.94 -9.46 -1.73
N LYS A 116 20.61 -8.89 -0.58
CA LYS A 116 20.13 -7.52 -0.45
C LYS A 116 21.19 -6.59 0.13
N PHE A 117 21.78 -6.99 1.22
CA PHE A 117 22.81 -6.24 1.95
C PHE A 117 23.56 -7.18 2.91
N LYS A 118 24.80 -6.81 3.22
CA LYS A 118 25.57 -7.45 4.29
C LYS A 118 25.38 -6.63 5.57
N ILE A 119 24.97 -7.27 6.64
CA ILE A 119 24.82 -6.64 7.96
C ILE A 119 25.80 -7.34 8.91
N ASN A 120 26.55 -6.55 9.66
CA ASN A 120 27.22 -7.03 10.85
C ASN A 120 26.21 -6.98 12.00
N ALA A 121 25.58 -8.11 12.29
CA ALA A 121 24.59 -8.26 13.35
C ALA A 121 25.22 -8.43 14.74
N LYS A 122 26.53 -8.22 14.87
CA LYS A 122 27.23 -8.30 16.14
C LYS A 122 26.73 -7.25 17.12
N ASP A 123 26.76 -7.57 18.42
CA ASP A 123 26.40 -6.67 19.52
C ASP A 123 24.92 -6.28 19.60
N SER A 124 24.01 -7.15 19.16
CA SER A 124 22.55 -6.92 19.24
C SER A 124 22.09 -6.64 20.67
N GLU A 125 22.58 -7.39 21.65
CA GLU A 125 22.23 -7.22 23.05
C GLU A 125 22.71 -5.88 23.62
N LYS A 126 23.92 -5.44 23.30
CA LYS A 126 24.44 -4.13 23.74
C LYS A 126 23.60 -2.99 23.17
N LYS A 127 23.19 -3.11 21.90
CA LYS A 127 22.30 -2.11 21.27
C LYS A 127 20.92 -2.09 21.88
N ILE A 128 20.37 -3.25 22.26
CA ILE A 128 19.08 -3.32 22.97
C ILE A 128 19.18 -2.60 24.33
N LYS A 129 20.23 -2.89 25.10
CA LYS A 129 20.49 -2.21 26.38
C LYS A 129 20.59 -0.70 26.18
N HIS A 130 21.36 -0.25 25.20
CA HIS A 130 21.50 1.17 24.86
C HIS A 130 20.16 1.85 24.52
N VAL A 131 19.23 1.15 23.84
CA VAL A 131 17.88 1.68 23.56
C VAL A 131 17.05 1.77 24.85
N ILE A 132 17.13 0.77 25.74
CA ILE A 132 16.42 0.75 27.01
C ILE A 132 16.90 1.86 27.94
N ASP A 133 18.21 2.05 28.07
CA ASP A 133 18.82 3.09 28.91
C ASP A 133 18.45 4.52 28.45
N ASN A 134 18.29 4.69 27.14
CA ASN A 134 17.93 5.99 26.52
C ASN A 134 16.48 6.08 26.06
N ILE A 135 15.57 5.36 26.70
CA ILE A 135 14.15 5.28 26.26
C ILE A 135 13.45 6.64 26.21
N SER A 136 13.84 7.58 27.07
CA SER A 136 13.31 8.95 27.10
C SER A 136 13.56 9.73 25.82
N LYS A 137 14.63 9.42 25.09
CA LYS A 137 14.99 10.03 23.80
C LYS A 137 14.25 9.40 22.62
N VAL A 138 13.77 8.15 22.77
CA VAL A 138 13.06 7.43 21.73
C VAL A 138 11.64 7.93 21.62
N LYS A 139 11.21 8.27 20.41
CA LYS A 139 9.84 8.75 20.11
C LYS A 139 9.03 7.78 19.28
N GLN A 140 9.68 6.89 18.55
CA GLN A 140 9.02 5.96 17.63
C GLN A 140 9.85 4.70 17.48
N VAL A 141 9.19 3.55 17.40
CA VAL A 141 9.81 2.25 17.15
C VAL A 141 9.22 1.64 15.88
N SER A 142 10.09 1.21 14.98
CA SER A 142 9.71 0.56 13.73
C SER A 142 10.34 -0.81 13.60
N ALA A 143 9.57 -1.82 13.26
CA ALA A 143 10.07 -3.14 12.92
C ALA A 143 10.69 -3.12 11.53
N LEU A 144 11.87 -3.70 11.39
CA LEU A 144 12.52 -4.00 10.12
C LEU A 144 12.07 -5.39 9.69
N ILE A 145 11.33 -5.45 8.61
CA ILE A 145 10.72 -6.69 8.14
C ILE A 145 11.34 -7.17 6.84
N SER A 146 11.37 -8.47 6.69
CA SER A 146 11.72 -9.18 5.46
C SER A 146 10.52 -9.97 4.96
N VAL A 147 10.27 -9.89 3.67
CA VAL A 147 9.19 -10.62 2.98
C VAL A 147 9.77 -11.33 1.78
N LYS A 148 9.56 -12.63 1.69
CA LYS A 148 10.01 -13.47 0.57
C LYS A 148 8.91 -13.55 -0.48
N PRO A 149 9.13 -13.07 -1.72
CA PRO A 149 8.14 -13.20 -2.78
C PRO A 149 7.90 -14.64 -3.21
N GLU A 150 8.89 -15.51 -3.04
CA GLU A 150 8.84 -16.93 -3.37
C GLU A 150 7.73 -17.65 -2.58
N ASP A 151 7.50 -17.28 -1.31
CA ASP A 151 6.44 -17.85 -0.47
C ASP A 151 5.02 -17.49 -1.00
N ALA A 152 4.91 -16.48 -1.86
CA ALA A 152 3.68 -16.14 -2.57
C ALA A 152 3.58 -16.79 -3.96
N GLY A 153 4.45 -17.72 -4.33
CA GLY A 153 4.51 -18.33 -5.65
C GLY A 153 5.16 -17.45 -6.72
N LEU A 154 5.89 -16.40 -6.33
CA LEU A 154 6.58 -15.52 -7.29
C LEU A 154 8.03 -15.97 -7.52
N SER A 155 8.49 -15.93 -8.76
CA SER A 155 9.84 -16.33 -9.16
C SER A 155 10.98 -15.47 -8.60
N GLN A 156 10.67 -14.37 -7.93
CA GLN A 156 11.66 -13.46 -7.36
C GLN A 156 12.21 -14.01 -6.03
N LYS A 157 13.50 -14.37 -6.01
CA LYS A 157 14.22 -14.88 -4.82
C LYS A 157 14.72 -13.78 -3.89
N LYS A 158 14.95 -12.55 -4.42
CA LYS A 158 15.45 -11.42 -3.62
C LYS A 158 14.34 -10.90 -2.69
N PRO A 159 14.54 -10.88 -1.36
CA PRO A 159 13.52 -10.46 -0.41
C PRO A 159 13.26 -8.94 -0.48
N PHE A 160 12.05 -8.55 -0.12
CA PHE A 160 11.70 -7.17 0.13
C PHE A 160 11.97 -6.84 1.60
N VAL A 161 12.73 -5.78 1.84
CA VAL A 161 13.03 -5.29 3.18
C VAL A 161 12.60 -3.85 3.31
N PHE A 162 11.84 -3.54 4.34
CA PHE A 162 11.35 -2.20 4.65
C PHE A 162 10.85 -2.11 6.10
N GLU A 163 10.42 -0.93 6.50
CA GLU A 163 10.02 -0.61 7.86
C GLU A 163 8.49 -0.60 8.00
N ILE A 164 8.01 -1.14 9.12
CA ILE A 164 6.62 -0.99 9.58
C ILE A 164 6.66 -0.50 11.01
N GLU A 165 5.91 0.56 11.29
CA GLU A 165 5.81 1.12 12.63
C GLU A 165 5.06 0.18 13.57
N ILE A 166 5.51 0.13 14.83
CA ILE A 166 4.83 -0.52 15.92
C ILE A 166 4.02 0.56 16.65
N GLY A 167 2.73 0.36 16.77
CA GLY A 167 1.84 1.29 17.47
C GLY A 167 1.10 0.62 18.61
N GLY A 168 0.53 1.45 19.48
CA GLY A 168 -0.15 1.01 20.70
C GLY A 168 0.80 0.92 21.91
N GLY A 169 0.25 1.06 23.09
CA GLY A 169 1.01 1.07 24.35
C GLY A 169 2.07 2.16 24.45
N ASP A 170 2.84 2.12 25.52
CA ASP A 170 3.97 3.01 25.74
C ASP A 170 5.19 2.59 24.94
N ILE A 171 6.15 3.51 24.77
CA ILE A 171 7.40 3.25 24.02
C ILE A 171 8.18 2.08 24.62
N LYS A 172 8.15 1.93 25.96
CA LYS A 172 8.74 0.77 26.66
C LYS A 172 8.12 -0.54 26.17
N ALA A 173 6.80 -0.62 26.19
CA ALA A 173 6.05 -1.79 25.72
C ALA A 173 6.30 -2.08 24.24
N GLN A 174 6.45 -1.04 23.41
CA GLN A 174 6.79 -1.20 21.98
C GLN A 174 8.20 -1.79 21.79
N VAL A 175 9.18 -1.37 22.57
CA VAL A 175 10.55 -1.90 22.52
C VAL A 175 10.58 -3.37 23.01
N GLU A 176 9.87 -3.68 24.08
CA GLU A 176 9.75 -5.06 24.59
C GLU A 176 9.05 -5.97 23.57
N TYR A 177 7.97 -5.49 22.96
CA TYR A 177 7.29 -6.19 21.87
C TYR A 177 8.23 -6.41 20.69
N ALA A 178 8.97 -5.39 20.26
CA ALA A 178 9.95 -5.51 19.17
C ALA A 178 11.03 -6.56 19.50
N LYS A 179 11.53 -6.54 20.76
CA LYS A 179 12.51 -7.53 21.25
C LYS A 179 11.93 -8.95 21.23
N SER A 180 10.70 -9.13 21.69
CA SER A 180 10.06 -10.45 21.76
C SER A 180 9.76 -11.05 20.39
N MET A 181 9.62 -10.21 19.37
CA MET A 181 9.30 -10.59 17.99
C MET A 181 10.52 -10.75 17.08
N LEU A 182 11.74 -10.46 17.58
CA LEU A 182 12.98 -10.63 16.81
C LEU A 182 13.12 -12.06 16.31
N GLY A 183 13.36 -12.23 15.00
CA GLY A 183 13.54 -13.52 14.35
C GLY A 183 12.25 -14.32 14.13
N LYS A 184 11.11 -13.89 14.67
CA LYS A 184 9.83 -14.58 14.50
C LYS A 184 9.16 -14.20 13.20
N SER A 185 8.29 -15.10 12.71
CA SER A 185 7.40 -14.85 11.58
C SER A 185 6.00 -14.52 12.09
N ILE A 186 5.36 -13.50 11.52
CA ILE A 186 4.01 -13.03 11.84
C ILE A 186 3.13 -13.24 10.61
N LYS A 187 1.94 -13.79 10.80
CA LYS A 187 0.93 -13.91 9.75
C LYS A 187 0.10 -12.63 9.63
N ALA A 188 -0.51 -12.43 8.46
CA ALA A 188 -1.41 -11.30 8.25
C ALA A 188 -2.65 -11.34 9.14
N SER A 189 -3.13 -12.54 9.50
CA SER A 189 -4.25 -12.78 10.43
C SER A 189 -4.00 -12.27 11.85
N ASP A 190 -2.73 -12.18 12.28
CA ASP A 190 -2.37 -11.73 13.61
C ASP A 190 -2.50 -10.21 13.77
N VAL A 191 -2.43 -9.49 12.64
CA VAL A 191 -2.47 -8.03 12.60
C VAL A 191 -3.80 -7.50 12.06
N LEU A 192 -4.36 -8.17 11.04
CA LEU A 192 -5.57 -7.74 10.34
C LEU A 192 -6.71 -8.74 10.59
N LYS A 193 -7.92 -8.20 10.72
CA LYS A 193 -9.16 -8.99 10.87
C LYS A 193 -10.11 -8.71 9.70
N ALA A 194 -10.91 -9.69 9.33
CA ALA A 194 -12.00 -9.48 8.37
C ALA A 194 -12.99 -8.42 8.91
N GLY A 195 -13.53 -7.61 8.02
CA GLY A 195 -14.37 -6.46 8.37
C GLY A 195 -13.61 -5.14 8.58
N MET A 196 -12.32 -5.19 8.96
CA MET A 196 -11.51 -3.98 9.17
C MET A 196 -11.31 -3.17 7.90
N MET A 197 -11.15 -1.87 8.08
CA MET A 197 -10.70 -0.94 7.03
C MET A 197 -9.18 -0.89 7.01
N VAL A 198 -8.61 -0.79 5.82
CA VAL A 198 -7.17 -0.62 5.59
C VAL A 198 -6.90 0.41 4.51
N ASP A 199 -5.75 1.06 4.58
CA ASP A 199 -5.23 1.92 3.51
C ASP A 199 -4.21 1.12 2.68
N ALA A 200 -4.44 0.98 1.39
CA ALA A 200 -3.55 0.26 0.48
C ALA A 200 -2.55 1.21 -0.19
N ILE A 201 -1.26 0.96 0.02
CA ILE A 201 -0.18 1.79 -0.52
C ILE A 201 0.67 0.96 -1.46
N ALA A 202 0.79 1.42 -2.71
CA ALA A 202 1.65 0.77 -3.69
C ALA A 202 2.14 1.75 -4.76
N VAL A 203 3.10 1.27 -5.55
CA VAL A 203 3.56 1.96 -6.77
C VAL A 203 2.71 1.49 -7.94
N THR A 204 2.09 2.43 -8.63
CA THR A 204 1.15 2.15 -9.74
C THR A 204 1.85 1.57 -10.97
N LYS A 205 1.06 1.05 -11.91
CA LYS A 205 1.54 0.56 -13.20
C LYS A 205 2.21 1.70 -13.97
N GLY A 206 3.41 1.48 -14.46
CA GLY A 206 4.13 2.43 -15.30
C GLY A 206 3.56 2.50 -16.71
N LYS A 207 3.47 3.69 -17.29
CA LYS A 207 3.03 3.94 -18.67
C LYS A 207 4.02 4.78 -19.48
N GLY A 208 5.20 5.05 -18.90
CA GLY A 208 6.25 5.83 -19.56
C GLY A 208 5.89 7.31 -19.73
N PHE A 209 6.38 7.90 -20.81
CA PHE A 209 6.15 9.29 -21.18
C PHE A 209 4.85 9.41 -21.97
N GLU A 210 3.90 10.20 -21.50
CA GLU A 210 2.56 10.34 -22.09
C GLU A 210 2.22 11.80 -22.37
N GLY A 211 1.42 12.00 -23.41
CA GLY A 211 0.92 13.33 -23.80
C GLY A 211 -0.15 13.87 -22.84
N PRO A 212 -0.46 15.17 -22.92
CA PRO A 212 -1.37 15.84 -21.99
C PRO A 212 -2.80 15.28 -22.03
N VAL A 213 -3.25 14.75 -23.15
CA VAL A 213 -4.59 14.15 -23.28
C VAL A 213 -4.72 12.93 -22.38
N THR A 214 -3.79 11.99 -22.43
CA THR A 214 -3.79 10.79 -21.60
C THR A 214 -3.41 11.12 -20.16
N ARG A 215 -2.35 11.90 -19.98
CA ARG A 215 -1.75 12.19 -18.67
C ARG A 215 -2.61 13.07 -17.77
N MET A 216 -3.29 14.07 -18.34
CA MET A 216 -4.05 15.09 -17.60
C MET A 216 -5.55 15.09 -17.91
N GLY A 217 -6.02 14.26 -18.84
CA GLY A 217 -7.42 14.20 -19.23
C GLY A 217 -7.88 15.43 -19.98
N VAL A 218 -7.01 16.06 -20.75
CA VAL A 218 -7.37 17.21 -21.59
C VAL A 218 -8.24 16.72 -22.76
N LYS A 219 -9.31 17.46 -23.06
CA LYS A 219 -10.17 17.16 -24.19
C LYS A 219 -9.36 17.30 -25.51
N ARG A 220 -9.52 16.36 -26.42
CA ARG A 220 -8.99 16.50 -27.79
C ARG A 220 -9.60 17.73 -28.46
N LYS A 221 -8.83 18.37 -29.32
CA LYS A 221 -9.35 19.40 -30.21
C LYS A 221 -10.28 18.75 -31.24
N GLN A 222 -11.07 19.57 -31.92
CA GLN A 222 -11.92 19.12 -33.00
C GLN A 222 -11.10 18.42 -34.10
N HIS A 223 -11.66 17.41 -34.76
CA HIS A 223 -10.93 16.62 -35.75
C HIS A 223 -10.41 17.44 -36.95
N LYS A 224 -11.09 18.53 -37.32
CA LYS A 224 -10.67 19.47 -38.37
C LYS A 224 -9.64 20.52 -37.89
N SER A 225 -9.10 20.41 -36.66
CA SER A 225 -8.08 21.34 -36.18
C SER A 225 -6.78 21.18 -36.93
N ARG A 226 -6.21 22.31 -37.35
CA ARG A 226 -4.87 22.33 -38.00
C ARG A 226 -3.76 21.92 -37.00
N LYS A 227 -2.68 21.37 -37.52
CA LYS A 227 -1.43 20.96 -36.86
C LYS A 227 -1.59 19.72 -35.97
N SER A 228 -2.31 19.75 -34.87
CA SER A 228 -2.42 18.61 -33.96
C SER A 228 -3.72 18.61 -33.17
N VAL A 229 -4.40 17.44 -33.18
CA VAL A 229 -5.62 17.19 -32.39
C VAL A 229 -5.33 16.91 -30.94
N ARG A 230 -4.17 16.31 -30.63
CA ARG A 230 -3.77 15.87 -29.28
C ARG A 230 -2.89 16.88 -28.53
N ALA A 231 -2.80 18.12 -28.98
CA ALA A 231 -2.05 19.17 -28.31
C ALA A 231 -2.95 20.06 -27.46
N VAL A 232 -2.38 20.68 -26.45
CA VAL A 232 -3.00 21.77 -25.69
C VAL A 232 -3.03 23.01 -26.57
N GLY A 233 -4.02 23.87 -26.43
CA GLY A 233 -4.13 25.12 -27.16
C GLY A 233 -3.06 26.14 -26.75
N VAL A 234 -3.48 27.29 -26.26
CA VAL A 234 -2.55 28.33 -25.75
C VAL A 234 -1.85 27.82 -24.50
N LEU A 235 -0.53 27.96 -24.46
CA LEU A 235 0.31 27.46 -23.36
C LEU A 235 0.52 28.50 -22.27
N ASN A 236 0.63 29.77 -22.62
CA ASN A 236 0.85 30.88 -21.70
C ASN A 236 0.23 32.16 -22.24
N PRO A 237 -0.12 33.12 -21.37
CA PRO A 237 -0.41 34.49 -21.75
C PRO A 237 0.88 35.20 -22.19
N TRP A 238 0.79 36.44 -22.63
CA TRP A 238 1.94 37.30 -22.95
C TRP A 238 2.91 37.42 -21.76
N HIS A 239 2.38 37.72 -20.61
CA HIS A 239 3.08 37.75 -19.33
C HIS A 239 2.44 36.80 -18.33
N PRO A 240 3.24 36.04 -17.57
CA PRO A 240 4.69 35.81 -17.66
C PRO A 240 5.07 35.07 -18.95
N SER A 241 6.24 35.33 -19.53
CA SER A 241 6.73 34.74 -20.77
C SER A 241 7.11 33.26 -20.65
N THR A 242 6.93 32.67 -19.48
CA THR A 242 7.24 31.27 -19.17
C THR A 242 6.00 30.41 -19.04
N ILE A 243 6.09 29.14 -19.42
CA ILE A 243 5.01 28.17 -19.22
C ILE A 243 4.96 27.76 -17.76
N MET A 244 3.87 28.09 -17.08
CA MET A 244 3.66 27.73 -15.67
C MET A 244 3.53 26.20 -15.51
N TYR A 245 4.00 25.68 -14.36
CA TYR A 245 3.87 24.26 -14.00
C TYR A 245 2.44 23.75 -13.95
N THR A 246 1.48 24.66 -13.82
CA THR A 246 0.05 24.37 -13.78
C THR A 246 -0.53 23.96 -15.13
N VAL A 247 0.15 24.27 -16.24
CA VAL A 247 -0.31 23.95 -17.60
C VAL A 247 -0.17 22.43 -17.84
N PRO A 248 -1.23 21.76 -18.36
CA PRO A 248 -1.14 20.35 -18.69
C PRO A 248 -0.08 20.07 -19.77
N ARG A 249 1.00 19.39 -19.41
CA ARG A 249 2.10 19.04 -20.32
C ARG A 249 2.31 17.54 -20.38
N ALA A 250 3.00 17.08 -21.40
CA ALA A 250 3.50 15.72 -21.50
C ALA A 250 4.53 15.41 -20.40
N GLY A 251 4.70 14.16 -20.07
CA GLY A 251 5.67 13.71 -19.06
C GLY A 251 5.36 12.33 -18.54
N GLN A 252 6.03 11.95 -17.48
CA GLN A 252 5.87 10.65 -16.85
C GLN A 252 4.43 10.40 -16.41
N MET A 253 3.88 9.25 -16.81
CA MET A 253 2.59 8.73 -16.35
C MET A 253 2.76 7.36 -15.72
N GLY A 254 2.17 7.19 -14.55
CA GLY A 254 2.29 5.95 -13.79
C GLY A 254 3.67 5.78 -13.15
N PHE A 255 3.87 4.62 -12.53
CA PHE A 255 4.99 4.36 -11.63
C PHE A 255 5.10 5.41 -10.52
N HIS A 256 3.92 5.85 -10.04
CA HIS A 256 3.77 6.80 -8.94
C HIS A 256 3.37 6.06 -7.68
N GLN A 257 3.85 6.49 -6.53
CA GLN A 257 3.32 6.01 -5.26
C GLN A 257 1.93 6.59 -5.06
N ARG A 258 0.97 5.72 -4.73
CA ARG A 258 -0.40 6.10 -4.40
C ARG A 258 -0.85 5.36 -3.16
N MET A 259 -1.71 6.01 -2.40
CA MET A 259 -2.42 5.46 -1.25
C MET A 259 -3.91 5.52 -1.54
N ASP A 260 -4.54 4.37 -1.50
CA ASP A 260 -5.99 4.22 -1.64
C ASP A 260 -6.57 3.92 -0.27
N LYS A 261 -7.39 4.85 0.24
CA LYS A 261 -7.84 4.85 1.63
C LYS A 261 -9.10 4.03 1.86
N ASN A 262 -9.26 3.57 3.10
CA ASN A 262 -10.50 2.96 3.59
C ASN A 262 -11.01 1.81 2.71
N LYS A 263 -10.15 0.83 2.42
CA LYS A 263 -10.53 -0.42 1.78
C LYS A 263 -10.97 -1.42 2.84
N ARG A 264 -12.17 -1.99 2.69
CA ARG A 264 -12.68 -2.99 3.62
C ARG A 264 -12.12 -4.36 3.29
N ILE A 265 -11.64 -5.08 4.28
CA ILE A 265 -11.28 -6.49 4.16
C ILE A 265 -12.58 -7.29 4.24
N LEU A 266 -12.87 -8.07 3.20
CA LEU A 266 -14.05 -8.91 3.14
C LEU A 266 -13.80 -10.27 3.80
N ALA A 267 -12.67 -10.88 3.50
CA ALA A 267 -12.27 -12.17 4.07
C ALA A 267 -10.74 -12.28 4.20
N ILE A 268 -10.31 -13.11 5.12
CA ILE A 268 -8.94 -13.59 5.29
C ILE A 268 -9.05 -15.10 5.34
N ALA A 269 -8.35 -15.81 4.46
CA ALA A 269 -8.41 -17.26 4.41
C ALA A 269 -7.07 -17.86 3.93
N ASN A 270 -6.92 -19.15 4.15
CA ASN A 270 -5.83 -19.94 3.63
C ASN A 270 -6.26 -20.58 2.31
N ALA A 271 -5.40 -20.58 1.30
CA ALA A 271 -5.71 -21.15 -0.02
C ALA A 271 -5.85 -22.66 -0.01
N ARG A 272 -5.30 -23.36 1.00
CA ARG A 272 -5.43 -24.81 1.14
C ARG A 272 -6.84 -25.21 1.58
N ASP A 273 -7.40 -24.44 2.52
CA ASP A 273 -8.73 -24.73 3.08
C ASP A 273 -9.84 -24.18 2.17
N HIS A 274 -9.60 -22.99 1.62
CA HIS A 274 -10.56 -22.28 0.76
C HIS A 274 -9.88 -21.82 -0.53
N PRO A 275 -9.82 -22.70 -1.56
CA PRO A 275 -9.19 -22.34 -2.84
C PRO A 275 -9.94 -21.20 -3.51
N ILE A 276 -9.21 -20.12 -3.85
CA ILE A 276 -9.75 -18.93 -4.50
C ILE A 276 -9.33 -18.80 -5.96
N THR A 277 -8.37 -19.60 -6.38
CA THR A 277 -7.84 -19.54 -7.73
C THR A 277 -8.90 -20.00 -8.74
N PRO A 278 -9.23 -19.20 -9.76
CA PRO A 278 -10.16 -19.62 -10.82
C PRO A 278 -9.56 -20.74 -11.67
N ALA A 279 -10.40 -21.48 -12.40
CA ALA A 279 -10.01 -22.65 -13.20
C ALA A 279 -8.90 -22.36 -14.24
N GLY A 280 -8.77 -21.13 -14.71
CA GLY A 280 -7.70 -20.70 -15.64
C GLY A 280 -6.55 -19.93 -14.98
N ASP A 281 -6.33 -20.09 -13.69
CA ASP A 281 -5.39 -19.34 -12.86
C ASP A 281 -5.59 -17.81 -12.91
N PHE A 282 -4.97 -17.07 -12.00
CA PHE A 282 -4.94 -15.62 -12.13
C PHE A 282 -3.97 -15.20 -13.22
N LEU A 283 -4.46 -14.43 -14.19
CA LEU A 283 -3.68 -13.91 -15.29
C LEU A 283 -2.39 -13.25 -14.77
N HIS A 284 -1.24 -13.68 -15.29
CA HIS A 284 0.11 -13.24 -14.90
C HIS A 284 0.54 -13.51 -13.45
N PHE A 285 -0.31 -14.00 -12.57
CA PHE A 285 0.09 -14.37 -11.22
C PHE A 285 0.30 -15.88 -11.08
N GLY A 286 -0.63 -16.67 -11.61
CA GLY A 286 -0.71 -18.11 -11.41
C GLY A 286 -1.65 -18.48 -10.26
N LYS A 287 -1.39 -19.61 -9.62
CA LYS A 287 -2.13 -20.06 -8.45
C LYS A 287 -1.76 -19.26 -7.20
N VAL A 288 -2.73 -19.06 -6.33
CA VAL A 288 -2.51 -18.55 -4.98
C VAL A 288 -2.46 -19.75 -4.04
N GLU A 289 -1.28 -20.07 -3.53
CA GLU A 289 -1.04 -21.20 -2.62
C GLU A 289 -0.84 -20.76 -1.17
N SER A 290 -0.51 -19.48 -0.98
CA SER A 290 -0.36 -18.84 0.33
C SER A 290 -1.69 -18.40 0.93
N ASP A 291 -1.64 -17.91 2.18
CA ASP A 291 -2.77 -17.19 2.76
C ASP A 291 -3.13 -15.99 1.87
N TYR A 292 -4.39 -15.58 1.87
CA TYR A 292 -4.85 -14.46 1.08
C TYR A 292 -5.86 -13.58 1.81
N LEU A 293 -5.96 -12.34 1.32
CA LEU A 293 -6.95 -11.36 1.73
C LEU A 293 -7.82 -10.97 0.54
N ILE A 294 -9.12 -10.84 0.77
CA ILE A 294 -10.05 -10.26 -0.21
C ILE A 294 -10.37 -8.84 0.26
N VAL A 295 -10.04 -7.87 -0.57
CA VAL A 295 -10.27 -6.45 -0.28
C VAL A 295 -11.31 -5.89 -1.24
N LYS A 296 -12.31 -5.18 -0.72
CA LYS A 296 -13.36 -4.54 -1.51
C LYS A 296 -12.79 -3.47 -2.44
N GLY A 297 -13.10 -3.56 -3.71
CA GLY A 297 -12.69 -2.61 -4.73
C GLY A 297 -11.30 -2.87 -5.31
N SER A 298 -10.78 -1.90 -6.03
CA SER A 298 -9.47 -1.94 -6.64
C SER A 298 -8.36 -1.56 -5.66
N VAL A 299 -7.15 -2.04 -5.94
CA VAL A 299 -5.93 -1.72 -5.20
C VAL A 299 -4.88 -1.21 -6.18
N PRO A 300 -4.10 -0.17 -5.86
CA PRO A 300 -3.09 0.37 -6.76
C PRO A 300 -2.00 -0.66 -7.07
N GLY A 301 -1.41 -0.54 -8.26
CA GLY A 301 -0.32 -1.40 -8.73
C GLY A 301 -0.75 -2.47 -9.73
N PRO A 302 0.20 -3.00 -10.51
CA PRO A 302 -0.02 -4.17 -11.37
C PRO A 302 -0.08 -5.45 -10.53
N ILE A 303 -0.45 -6.54 -11.17
CA ILE A 303 -0.33 -7.90 -10.63
C ILE A 303 1.14 -8.18 -10.25
N LYS A 304 1.37 -9.03 -9.26
CA LYS A 304 2.68 -9.32 -8.63
C LYS A 304 3.30 -8.15 -7.83
N ARG A 305 2.67 -6.99 -7.78
CA ARG A 305 3.18 -5.83 -7.05
C ARG A 305 3.03 -6.01 -5.54
N LEU A 306 4.11 -5.67 -4.81
CA LEU A 306 4.05 -5.51 -3.37
C LEU A 306 3.13 -4.33 -3.02
N VAL A 307 2.14 -4.59 -2.20
CA VAL A 307 1.17 -3.64 -1.67
C VAL A 307 1.28 -3.66 -0.16
N THR A 308 1.54 -2.52 0.44
CA THR A 308 1.53 -2.39 1.89
C THR A 308 0.13 -1.99 2.33
N LEU A 309 -0.52 -2.83 3.11
CA LEU A 309 -1.74 -2.51 3.81
C LEU A 309 -1.37 -1.91 5.15
N LYS A 310 -1.88 -0.76 5.48
CA LYS A 310 -1.72 -0.15 6.80
C LYS A 310 -3.08 0.12 7.43
N LEU A 311 -3.11 0.22 8.75
CA LEU A 311 -4.30 0.67 9.46
C LEU A 311 -4.67 2.09 8.99
N PRO A 312 -5.96 2.42 8.89
CA PRO A 312 -6.40 3.66 8.28
C PRO A 312 -6.03 4.87 9.15
N SER A 313 -5.46 5.90 8.53
CA SER A 313 -5.15 7.15 9.23
C SER A 313 -6.40 7.99 9.52
N ARG A 314 -7.48 7.78 8.77
CA ARG A 314 -8.77 8.44 8.93
C ARG A 314 -9.87 7.40 8.74
N PRO A 315 -10.14 6.58 9.77
CA PRO A 315 -11.10 5.49 9.66
C PRO A 315 -12.52 6.04 9.43
N VAL A 316 -13.23 5.40 8.51
CA VAL A 316 -14.67 5.60 8.36
C VAL A 316 -15.36 4.68 9.37
N LYS A 317 -16.38 5.19 10.04
CA LYS A 317 -17.22 4.40 10.95
C LYS A 317 -18.01 3.38 10.12
N VAL A 318 -17.62 2.12 10.20
CA VAL A 318 -18.32 0.97 9.59
C VAL A 318 -18.41 -0.10 10.66
N LYS A 319 -19.39 -0.99 10.55
CA LYS A 319 -19.48 -2.17 11.43
C LYS A 319 -18.15 -2.95 11.36
N ALA A 320 -17.61 -3.30 12.50
CA ALA A 320 -16.35 -4.03 12.61
C ALA A 320 -16.49 -5.47 12.10
N GLU A 321 -17.71 -6.02 12.12
CA GLU A 321 -18.02 -7.35 11.65
C GLU A 321 -17.87 -7.47 10.13
N PRO A 322 -17.33 -8.57 9.62
CA PRO A 322 -17.24 -8.80 8.19
C PRO A 322 -18.64 -8.93 7.57
N PRO A 323 -18.87 -8.41 6.35
CA PRO A 323 -20.13 -8.61 5.66
C PRO A 323 -20.31 -10.09 5.32
N LYS A 324 -21.53 -10.62 5.42
CA LYS A 324 -21.82 -12.00 5.05
C LYS A 324 -21.57 -12.19 3.56
N ILE A 325 -20.63 -13.07 3.22
CA ILE A 325 -20.32 -13.45 1.83
C ILE A 325 -21.30 -14.54 1.43
N LEU A 326 -22.03 -14.33 0.34
CA LEU A 326 -22.96 -15.31 -0.24
C LEU A 326 -22.25 -16.16 -1.29
N GLN A 327 -21.46 -15.54 -2.14
CA GLN A 327 -20.78 -16.22 -3.23
C GLN A 327 -19.48 -15.51 -3.61
N ILE A 328 -18.45 -16.28 -3.92
CA ILE A 328 -17.21 -15.81 -4.52
C ILE A 328 -17.19 -16.35 -5.96
N SER A 329 -17.13 -15.45 -6.95
CA SER A 329 -17.03 -15.87 -8.34
C SER A 329 -15.59 -16.25 -8.66
N THR A 330 -15.37 -17.50 -9.02
CA THR A 330 -14.10 -18.03 -9.52
C THR A 330 -14.01 -17.95 -11.05
N VAL A 331 -15.03 -17.43 -11.71
CA VAL A 331 -15.01 -17.17 -13.15
C VAL A 331 -14.25 -15.89 -13.42
N LEU A 332 -13.20 -15.96 -14.23
CA LEU A 332 -12.47 -14.77 -14.68
C LEU A 332 -13.40 -13.87 -15.48
N ALA A 333 -13.57 -12.63 -15.05
CA ALA A 333 -14.07 -11.58 -15.93
C ALA A 333 -13.01 -11.35 -17.02
N ARG A 334 -13.31 -11.77 -18.22
CA ARG A 334 -12.50 -11.51 -19.42
C ARG A 334 -12.57 -10.04 -19.82
#